data_3443c0a5a415e9d41955eab7657bbd16
#
_entry.id   3443c0a5a415e9d41955eab7657bbd16
#
_cell.length_a   1.000
_cell.length_b   1.000
_cell.length_c   1.000
_cell.angle_alpha   90.00
_cell.angle_beta   90.00
_cell.angle_gamma   90.00
#
_symmetry.space_group_name_H-M   'P 1'
#
loop_
_entity.id
_entity.type
_entity.pdbx_description
1 polymer ?
#
loop_
_entity_poly.entity_id
_entity_poly.type
_entity_poly.pdbx_seq_one_letter_code
_entity_poly.pdbx_strand_id
1 'polypeptide(L)'
;MALYRAEVGKTNLRESMADVIENGSLPEELAEYAEQVVKGIGQNSQTIDGALEGLTPGYDFMRIVAVDRNIMRIAAYELMFEPDLPPAVTINEAVELAKRYSTAESGKFVNGVLGRLLAKTDKANWVPPEKPLSEEAPEEADELLEPEVLTGDDPRLEELSRVGNWKIRNEDQAS
;
A
#
# COMPACT_ATOMS: atom_id res chain seq x y z
N MET A 1 -2.54 0.50 -12.25
CA MET A 1 -2.22 0.55 -13.72
C MET A 1 -3.41 1.02 -14.56
N ALA A 2 -4.66 0.59 -14.31
CA ALA A 2 -5.84 0.99 -15.10
C ALA A 2 -6.07 2.51 -15.13
N LEU A 3 -6.08 3.18 -13.97
CA LEU A 3 -6.23 4.64 -13.87
C LEU A 3 -5.15 5.39 -14.67
N TYR A 4 -3.90 4.95 -14.56
CA TYR A 4 -2.80 5.54 -15.31
C TYR A 4 -2.97 5.37 -16.83
N ARG A 5 -3.36 4.17 -17.28
CA ARG A 5 -3.62 3.91 -18.70
C ARG A 5 -4.78 4.75 -19.23
N ALA A 6 -5.86 4.87 -18.46
CA ALA A 6 -7.02 5.67 -18.85
C ALA A 6 -6.64 7.16 -18.98
N GLU A 7 -5.87 7.68 -18.04
CA GLU A 7 -5.50 9.09 -18.02
C GLU A 7 -4.46 9.44 -19.09
N VAL A 8 -3.35 8.70 -19.16
CA VAL A 8 -2.24 8.97 -20.09
C VAL A 8 -2.56 8.51 -21.50
N GLY A 9 -3.22 7.35 -21.63
CA GLY A 9 -3.63 6.78 -22.91
C GLY A 9 -4.90 7.41 -23.48
N LYS A 10 -5.61 8.25 -22.70
CA LYS A 10 -6.93 8.80 -23.07
C LYS A 10 -7.94 7.75 -23.47
N THR A 11 -7.85 6.57 -22.83
CA THR A 11 -8.73 5.44 -23.06
C THR A 11 -9.86 5.43 -22.02
N ASN A 12 -10.93 4.68 -22.32
CA ASN A 12 -12.01 4.51 -21.35
C ASN A 12 -11.50 3.75 -20.12
N LEU A 13 -11.82 4.24 -18.92
CA LEU A 13 -11.40 3.64 -17.66
C LEU A 13 -11.85 2.18 -17.52
N ARG A 14 -13.09 1.88 -18.01
CA ARG A 14 -13.65 0.53 -17.99
C ARG A 14 -12.86 -0.42 -18.90
N GLU A 15 -12.50 0.02 -20.10
CA GLU A 15 -11.69 -0.75 -21.04
C GLU A 15 -10.28 -0.99 -20.48
N SER A 16 -9.67 0.06 -19.90
CA SER A 16 -8.37 -0.04 -19.26
C SER A 16 -8.37 -1.02 -18.08
N MET A 17 -9.49 -1.12 -17.35
CA MET A 17 -9.63 -2.04 -16.24
C MET A 17 -9.81 -3.48 -16.74
N ALA A 18 -10.69 -3.71 -17.72
CA ALA A 18 -10.89 -5.02 -18.32
C ALA A 18 -9.58 -5.61 -18.86
N ASP A 19 -8.80 -4.80 -19.57
CA ASP A 19 -7.48 -5.19 -20.09
C ASP A 19 -6.49 -5.56 -18.98
N VAL A 20 -6.49 -4.84 -17.87
CA VAL A 20 -5.60 -5.14 -16.72
C VAL A 20 -6.01 -6.43 -16.01
N ILE A 21 -7.30 -6.70 -15.87
CA ILE A 21 -7.81 -7.94 -15.25
C ILE A 21 -7.49 -9.14 -16.16
N GLU A 22 -7.83 -9.04 -17.43
CA GLU A 22 -7.64 -10.13 -18.40
C GLU A 22 -6.16 -10.51 -18.57
N ASN A 23 -5.27 -9.51 -18.63
CA ASN A 23 -3.84 -9.75 -18.81
C ASN A 23 -3.08 -9.95 -17.48
N GLY A 24 -3.67 -9.58 -16.35
CA GLY A 24 -3.01 -9.57 -15.04
C GLY A 24 -3.08 -10.87 -14.25
N SER A 25 -3.91 -11.85 -14.68
CA SER A 25 -4.16 -13.11 -13.95
C SER A 25 -4.46 -12.88 -12.46
N LEU A 26 -5.27 -11.85 -12.16
CA LEU A 26 -5.65 -11.54 -10.80
C LEU A 26 -6.64 -12.59 -10.26
N PRO A 27 -6.54 -13.01 -9.00
CA PRO A 27 -7.59 -13.74 -8.33
C PRO A 27 -8.93 -13.00 -8.41
N GLU A 28 -10.04 -13.74 -8.53
CA GLU A 28 -11.38 -13.16 -8.74
C GLU A 28 -11.75 -12.12 -7.68
N GLU A 29 -11.52 -12.42 -6.40
CA GLU A 29 -11.77 -11.50 -5.28
C GLU A 29 -11.00 -10.17 -5.40
N LEU A 30 -9.74 -10.24 -5.85
CA LEU A 30 -8.93 -9.04 -6.07
C LEU A 30 -9.37 -8.26 -7.31
N ALA A 31 -9.86 -8.94 -8.33
CA ALA A 31 -10.41 -8.32 -9.52
C ALA A 31 -11.69 -7.54 -9.18
N GLU A 32 -12.61 -8.14 -8.42
CA GLU A 32 -13.84 -7.49 -7.95
C GLU A 32 -13.55 -6.24 -7.10
N TYR A 33 -12.64 -6.35 -6.15
CA TYR A 33 -12.22 -5.21 -5.34
C TYR A 33 -11.62 -4.08 -6.19
N ALA A 34 -10.74 -4.42 -7.12
CA ALA A 34 -10.14 -3.45 -8.02
C ALA A 34 -11.18 -2.76 -8.92
N GLU A 35 -12.19 -3.49 -9.41
CA GLU A 35 -13.31 -2.91 -10.17
C GLU A 35 -14.15 -1.97 -9.30
N GLN A 36 -14.45 -2.34 -8.06
CA GLN A 36 -15.17 -1.50 -7.11
C GLN A 36 -14.44 -0.19 -6.89
N VAL A 37 -13.15 -0.24 -6.56
CA VAL A 37 -12.30 0.94 -6.33
C VAL A 37 -12.26 1.85 -7.56
N VAL A 38 -12.00 1.29 -8.75
CA VAL A 38 -11.90 2.05 -10.00
C VAL A 38 -13.23 2.70 -10.36
N LYS A 39 -14.35 1.98 -10.22
CA LYS A 39 -15.69 2.51 -10.42
C LYS A 39 -16.02 3.62 -9.41
N GLY A 40 -15.69 3.39 -8.14
CA GLY A 40 -15.91 4.34 -7.07
C GLY A 40 -15.14 5.64 -7.28
N ILE A 41 -13.87 5.56 -7.70
CA ILE A 41 -13.07 6.73 -8.07
C ILE A 41 -13.71 7.47 -9.24
N GLY A 42 -14.16 6.77 -10.29
CA GLY A 42 -14.81 7.38 -11.44
C GLY A 42 -16.07 8.16 -11.05
N GLN A 43 -16.89 7.59 -10.16
CA GLN A 43 -18.14 8.22 -9.67
C GLN A 43 -17.91 9.41 -8.74
N ASN A 44 -16.82 9.41 -7.98
CA ASN A 44 -16.50 10.41 -6.96
C ASN A 44 -15.31 11.30 -7.34
N SER A 45 -14.92 11.32 -8.62
CA SER A 45 -13.68 11.98 -9.07
C SER A 45 -13.59 13.46 -8.68
N GLN A 46 -14.68 14.21 -8.80
CA GLN A 46 -14.71 15.64 -8.42
C GLN A 46 -14.50 15.84 -6.92
N THR A 47 -15.10 15.00 -6.09
CA THR A 47 -14.97 15.07 -4.63
C THR A 47 -13.54 14.70 -4.21
N ILE A 48 -13.00 13.63 -4.77
CA ILE A 48 -11.65 13.16 -4.49
C ILE A 48 -10.61 14.18 -4.94
N ASP A 49 -10.67 14.62 -6.19
CA ASP A 49 -9.71 15.58 -6.74
C ASP A 49 -9.78 16.92 -6.00
N GLY A 50 -10.99 17.41 -5.68
CA GLY A 50 -11.17 18.64 -4.90
C GLY A 50 -10.62 18.54 -3.47
N ALA A 51 -10.77 17.38 -2.81
CA ALA A 51 -10.19 17.15 -1.50
C ALA A 51 -8.65 17.14 -1.55
N LEU A 52 -8.08 16.51 -2.56
CA LEU A 52 -6.62 16.42 -2.75
C LEU A 52 -6.02 17.78 -3.15
N GLU A 53 -6.67 18.52 -4.05
CA GLU A 53 -6.23 19.85 -4.48
C GLU A 53 -6.14 20.82 -3.31
N GLY A 54 -7.11 20.81 -2.42
CA GLY A 54 -7.10 21.63 -1.20
C GLY A 54 -5.98 21.28 -0.20
N LEU A 55 -5.27 20.16 -0.41
CA LEU A 55 -4.19 19.68 0.45
C LEU A 55 -2.80 19.81 -0.18
N THR A 56 -2.71 20.30 -1.41
CA THR A 56 -1.48 20.50 -2.16
C THR A 56 -1.22 22.01 -2.43
N PRO A 57 -1.10 22.86 -1.38
CA PRO A 57 -0.97 24.29 -1.55
C PRO A 57 0.28 24.62 -2.36
N GLY A 58 0.13 25.48 -3.38
CA GLY A 58 1.22 25.87 -4.27
C GLY A 58 1.48 24.91 -5.43
N TYR A 59 0.75 23.80 -5.50
CA TYR A 59 0.81 22.88 -6.62
C TYR A 59 -0.59 22.75 -7.26
N ASP A 60 -0.63 22.89 -8.57
CA ASP A 60 -1.81 22.47 -9.35
C ASP A 60 -1.86 20.94 -9.34
N PHE A 61 -2.93 20.37 -8.79
CA PHE A 61 -3.09 18.93 -8.66
C PHE A 61 -2.95 18.19 -10.00
N MET A 62 -3.42 18.81 -11.09
CA MET A 62 -3.33 18.24 -12.44
C MET A 62 -1.90 18.23 -13.00
N ARG A 63 -0.98 19.01 -12.43
CA ARG A 63 0.44 19.05 -12.81
C ARG A 63 1.31 18.08 -12.03
N ILE A 64 0.77 17.46 -10.98
CA ILE A 64 1.46 16.38 -10.27
C ILE A 64 1.63 15.20 -11.22
N VAL A 65 2.76 14.50 -11.11
CA VAL A 65 3.05 13.32 -11.94
C VAL A 65 1.88 12.35 -11.90
N ALA A 66 1.45 11.86 -13.06
CA ALA A 66 0.24 11.05 -13.18
C ALA A 66 0.24 9.79 -12.29
N VAL A 67 1.41 9.19 -12.05
CA VAL A 67 1.56 8.04 -11.15
C VAL A 67 1.19 8.45 -9.72
N ASP A 68 1.79 9.50 -9.18
CA ASP A 68 1.55 9.98 -7.82
C ASP A 68 0.09 10.42 -7.65
N ARG A 69 -0.46 11.13 -8.63
CA ARG A 69 -1.84 11.57 -8.64
C ARG A 69 -2.82 10.40 -8.58
N ASN A 70 -2.60 9.35 -9.36
CA ASN A 70 -3.46 8.18 -9.35
C ASN A 70 -3.31 7.33 -8.08
N ILE A 71 -2.12 7.23 -7.52
CA ILE A 71 -1.90 6.61 -6.20
C ILE A 71 -2.69 7.37 -5.13
N MET A 72 -2.60 8.70 -5.12
CA MET A 72 -3.36 9.52 -4.16
C MET A 72 -4.87 9.40 -4.36
N ARG A 73 -5.38 9.27 -5.59
CA ARG A 73 -6.81 9.05 -5.85
C ARG A 73 -7.30 7.72 -5.27
N ILE A 74 -6.53 6.64 -5.44
CA ILE A 74 -6.86 5.32 -4.86
C ILE A 74 -6.92 5.45 -3.33
N ALA A 75 -5.86 5.95 -2.72
CA ALA A 75 -5.79 6.07 -1.27
C ALA A 75 -6.86 7.05 -0.72
N ALA A 76 -7.14 8.13 -1.42
CA ALA A 76 -8.22 9.05 -1.02
C ALA A 76 -9.59 8.38 -1.09
N TYR A 77 -9.86 7.58 -2.12
CA TYR A 77 -11.09 6.80 -2.19
C TYR A 77 -11.21 5.85 -0.99
N GLU A 78 -10.18 5.08 -0.68
CA GLU A 78 -10.16 4.15 0.44
C GLU A 78 -10.33 4.87 1.79
N LEU A 79 -9.69 6.02 1.98
CA LEU A 79 -9.82 6.81 3.21
C LEU A 79 -11.21 7.42 3.38
N MET A 80 -11.89 7.78 2.30
CA MET A 80 -13.16 8.50 2.34
C MET A 80 -14.38 7.58 2.24
N PHE A 81 -14.27 6.43 1.56
CA PHE A 81 -15.43 5.63 1.18
C PHE A 81 -15.36 4.16 1.60
N GLU A 82 -14.21 3.65 2.09
CA GLU A 82 -14.05 2.27 2.55
C GLU A 82 -13.88 2.23 4.09
N PRO A 83 -14.97 2.22 4.87
CA PRO A 83 -14.93 2.42 6.32
C PRO A 83 -14.11 1.35 7.06
N ASP A 84 -14.13 0.11 6.58
CA ASP A 84 -13.53 -1.03 7.27
C ASP A 84 -12.02 -1.16 7.02
N LEU A 85 -11.50 -0.47 6.01
CA LEU A 85 -10.08 -0.54 5.68
C LEU A 85 -9.26 0.36 6.63
N PRO A 86 -8.24 -0.19 7.32
CA PRO A 86 -7.41 0.58 8.23
C PRO A 86 -6.66 1.71 7.50
N PRO A 87 -6.76 2.97 7.96
CA PRO A 87 -6.13 4.10 7.27
C PRO A 87 -4.59 4.00 7.23
N ALA A 88 -3.99 3.37 8.24
CA ALA A 88 -2.55 3.15 8.26
C ALA A 88 -2.08 2.21 7.14
N VAL A 89 -2.88 1.19 6.80
CA VAL A 89 -2.60 0.27 5.69
C VAL A 89 -2.69 1.03 4.37
N THR A 90 -3.80 1.73 4.11
CA THR A 90 -3.98 2.55 2.90
C THR A 90 -2.81 3.52 2.68
N ILE A 91 -2.42 4.28 3.70
CA ILE A 91 -1.33 5.27 3.58
C ILE A 91 0.01 4.57 3.33
N ASN A 92 0.31 3.49 4.05
CA ASN A 92 1.56 2.77 3.91
C ASN A 92 1.71 2.18 2.50
N GLU A 93 0.68 1.50 2.00
CA GLU A 93 0.68 0.95 0.64
C GLU A 93 0.83 2.04 -0.43
N ALA A 94 0.13 3.16 -0.28
CA ALA A 94 0.27 4.30 -1.20
C ALA A 94 1.71 4.86 -1.22
N VAL A 95 2.35 4.96 -0.05
CA VAL A 95 3.74 5.43 0.07
C VAL A 95 4.71 4.46 -0.61
N GLU A 96 4.54 3.16 -0.39
CA GLU A 96 5.40 2.14 -1.01
C GLU A 96 5.21 2.09 -2.53
N LEU A 97 3.98 2.22 -3.02
CA LEU A 97 3.71 2.34 -4.46
C LEU A 97 4.36 3.59 -5.05
N ALA A 98 4.30 4.75 -4.38
CA ALA A 98 4.93 5.97 -4.84
C ALA A 98 6.46 5.84 -4.91
N LYS A 99 7.09 5.26 -3.90
CA LYS A 99 8.53 4.97 -3.91
C LYS A 99 8.93 4.03 -5.03
N ARG A 100 8.11 3.00 -5.29
CA ARG A 100 8.41 1.96 -6.27
C ARG A 100 8.23 2.43 -7.71
N TYR A 101 7.19 3.21 -7.99
CA TYR A 101 6.79 3.56 -9.35
C TYR A 101 7.05 5.02 -9.74
N SER A 102 7.50 5.86 -8.80
CA SER A 102 7.87 7.24 -9.02
C SER A 102 9.23 7.53 -8.40
N THR A 103 9.31 8.29 -7.31
CA THR A 103 10.57 8.64 -6.65
C THR A 103 10.49 8.48 -5.12
N ALA A 104 11.66 8.48 -4.45
CA ALA A 104 11.69 8.47 -2.98
C ALA A 104 11.05 9.74 -2.37
N GLU A 105 11.19 10.88 -3.04
CA GLU A 105 10.54 12.14 -2.66
C GLU A 105 9.03 12.06 -2.83
N SER A 106 8.55 11.36 -3.87
CA SER A 106 7.11 11.10 -4.08
C SER A 106 6.50 10.38 -2.88
N GLY A 107 7.19 9.41 -2.29
CA GLY A 107 6.71 8.73 -1.09
C GLY A 107 6.49 9.68 0.09
N LYS A 108 7.40 10.64 0.32
CA LYS A 108 7.26 11.65 1.36
C LYS A 108 6.10 12.61 1.07
N PHE A 109 5.97 13.04 -0.19
CA PHE A 109 4.91 13.92 -0.63
C PHE A 109 3.53 13.26 -0.45
N VAL A 110 3.35 12.04 -0.95
CA VAL A 110 2.12 11.25 -0.83
C VAL A 110 1.75 11.05 0.64
N ASN A 111 2.70 10.67 1.50
CA ASN A 111 2.47 10.52 2.94
C ASN A 111 1.96 11.83 3.58
N GLY A 112 2.58 12.96 3.24
CA GLY A 112 2.19 14.26 3.77
C GLY A 112 0.79 14.71 3.31
N VAL A 113 0.41 14.43 2.08
CA VAL A 113 -0.93 14.76 1.54
C VAL A 113 -1.99 13.86 2.18
N LEU A 114 -1.77 12.54 2.19
CA LEU A 114 -2.73 11.57 2.72
C LEU A 114 -2.90 11.69 4.24
N GLY A 115 -1.84 11.99 4.99
CA GLY A 115 -1.94 12.26 6.42
C GLY A 115 -2.82 13.49 6.73
N ARG A 116 -2.73 14.56 5.91
CA ARG A 116 -3.63 15.71 6.02
C ARG A 116 -5.06 15.38 5.57
N LEU A 117 -5.24 14.50 4.60
CA LEU A 117 -6.56 14.03 4.18
C LEU A 117 -7.21 13.24 5.30
N LEU A 118 -6.50 12.27 5.86
CA LEU A 118 -7.00 11.43 6.97
C LEU A 118 -7.54 12.28 8.11
N ALA A 119 -6.81 13.34 8.51
CA ALA A 119 -7.25 14.24 9.59
C ALA A 119 -8.58 14.98 9.30
N LYS A 120 -9.05 14.97 8.05
CA LYS A 120 -10.33 15.58 7.62
C LYS A 120 -11.43 14.56 7.32
N THR A 121 -11.14 13.28 7.45
CA THR A 121 -12.11 12.19 7.24
C THR A 121 -12.63 11.67 8.58
N ASP A 122 -13.75 10.97 8.54
CA ASP A 122 -14.32 10.29 9.71
C ASP A 122 -13.37 9.22 10.28
N LYS A 123 -12.41 8.78 9.48
CA LYS A 123 -11.34 7.84 9.89
C LYS A 123 -10.20 8.46 10.71
N ALA A 124 -10.25 9.76 11.02
CA ALA A 124 -9.20 10.40 11.83
C ALA A 124 -8.98 9.70 13.19
N ASN A 125 -10.06 9.14 13.75
CA ASN A 125 -10.06 8.36 14.99
C ASN A 125 -10.50 6.91 14.73
N TRP A 126 -10.09 6.34 13.62
CA TRP A 126 -10.48 5.00 13.24
C TRP A 126 -10.08 3.97 14.30
N VAL A 127 -11.03 3.15 14.71
CA VAL A 127 -10.84 2.01 15.60
C VAL A 127 -11.16 0.75 14.80
N PRO A 128 -10.36 -0.32 14.90
CA PRO A 128 -10.68 -1.58 14.26
C PRO A 128 -12.09 -2.01 14.64
N PRO A 129 -12.92 -2.50 13.69
CA PRO A 129 -14.18 -3.11 14.02
C PRO A 129 -13.91 -4.25 15.02
N GLU A 130 -14.70 -4.32 16.10
CA GLU A 130 -14.62 -5.46 17.01
C GLU A 130 -14.85 -6.72 16.19
N LYS A 131 -13.80 -7.54 16.04
CA LYS A 131 -13.99 -8.89 15.50
C LYS A 131 -15.02 -9.54 16.39
N PRO A 132 -16.15 -10.01 15.86
CA PRO A 132 -16.99 -10.90 16.67
C PRO A 132 -16.08 -12.02 17.15
N LEU A 133 -16.13 -12.31 18.45
CA LEU A 133 -15.47 -13.46 19.08
C LEU A 133 -16.18 -14.72 18.56
N SER A 134 -16.08 -14.99 17.28
CA SER A 134 -16.57 -16.19 16.65
C SER A 134 -15.38 -17.00 16.19
N GLU A 135 -15.15 -18.02 17.00
CA GLU A 135 -14.74 -19.34 16.63
C GLU A 135 -13.32 -19.48 16.07
N GLU A 136 -12.48 -20.01 16.95
CA GLU A 136 -11.35 -20.88 16.66
C GLU A 136 -10.41 -20.38 15.53
N ALA A 137 -9.59 -19.37 15.89
CA ALA A 137 -8.31 -19.32 15.24
C ALA A 137 -7.65 -20.70 15.47
N PRO A 138 -7.19 -21.38 14.42
CA PRO A 138 -6.38 -22.57 14.65
C PRO A 138 -5.20 -22.16 15.54
N GLU A 139 -5.02 -22.90 16.62
CA GLU A 139 -3.88 -22.78 17.55
C GLU A 139 -2.55 -23.18 16.87
N GLU A 140 -2.33 -22.77 15.64
CA GLU A 140 -1.13 -23.08 14.86
C GLU A 140 -0.37 -21.83 14.44
N ALA A 141 -0.16 -20.90 15.33
CA ALA A 141 0.68 -19.77 14.97
C ALA A 141 1.50 -19.18 16.10
N ASP A 142 1.88 -19.97 17.09
CA ASP A 142 2.88 -19.50 18.05
C ASP A 142 3.78 -20.63 18.54
N GLU A 143 4.11 -21.56 17.68
CA GLU A 143 5.42 -22.17 17.78
C GLU A 143 6.41 -21.10 17.32
N LEU A 144 6.74 -20.21 18.25
CA LEU A 144 7.93 -19.38 18.14
C LEU A 144 9.08 -20.33 17.85
N LEU A 145 9.42 -20.45 16.58
CA LEU A 145 10.69 -21.04 16.17
C LEU A 145 11.74 -20.23 16.93
N GLU A 146 12.20 -20.79 18.05
CA GLU A 146 13.37 -20.24 18.71
C GLU A 146 14.41 -20.05 17.62
N PRO A 147 15.03 -18.87 17.51
CA PRO A 147 16.00 -18.64 16.46
C PRO A 147 17.05 -19.74 16.55
N GLU A 148 17.12 -20.58 15.54
CA GLU A 148 18.08 -21.67 15.45
C GLU A 148 19.47 -21.04 15.53
N VAL A 149 20.12 -21.17 16.68
CA VAL A 149 21.48 -20.67 16.90
C VAL A 149 22.43 -21.61 16.16
N LEU A 150 22.86 -21.19 14.97
CA LEU A 150 23.85 -21.95 14.18
C LEU A 150 25.18 -21.94 14.94
N THR A 151 25.64 -23.10 15.35
CA THR A 151 26.97 -23.27 15.96
C THR A 151 28.05 -23.21 14.90
N GLY A 152 29.29 -22.83 15.27
CA GLY A 152 30.39 -22.56 14.34
C GLY A 152 30.77 -23.69 13.37
N ASP A 153 30.27 -24.91 13.57
CA ASP A 153 30.52 -26.10 12.73
C ASP A 153 29.36 -26.41 11.76
N ASP A 154 28.34 -25.55 11.67
CA ASP A 154 27.20 -25.79 10.78
C ASP A 154 27.61 -25.53 9.31
N PRO A 155 27.50 -26.55 8.43
CA PRO A 155 27.90 -26.43 7.02
C PRO A 155 27.10 -25.35 6.26
N ARG A 156 25.94 -24.91 6.77
CA ARG A 156 25.14 -23.82 6.18
C ARG A 156 25.80 -22.45 6.33
N LEU A 157 26.76 -22.28 7.27
CA LEU A 157 27.48 -21.02 7.48
C LEU A 157 28.37 -20.65 6.29
N GLU A 158 28.94 -21.62 5.59
CA GLU A 158 29.73 -21.37 4.37
C GLU A 158 28.85 -20.83 3.23
N GLU A 159 27.62 -21.29 3.11
CA GLU A 159 26.69 -20.88 2.09
C GLU A 159 26.11 -19.48 2.38
N LEU A 160 25.80 -19.20 3.63
CA LEU A 160 25.30 -17.90 4.09
C LEU A 160 26.38 -16.80 4.01
N SER A 161 27.65 -17.13 4.19
CA SER A 161 28.76 -16.18 4.05
C SER A 161 28.97 -15.66 2.62
N ARG A 162 28.45 -16.39 1.62
CA ARG A 162 28.50 -16.02 0.20
C ARG A 162 27.38 -15.07 -0.22
N VAL A 163 26.30 -14.98 0.56
CA VAL A 163 25.06 -14.25 0.17
C VAL A 163 24.95 -12.87 0.81
N GLY A 164 25.72 -12.53 1.83
CA GLY A 164 25.62 -11.21 2.45
C GLY A 164 26.66 -10.95 3.53
N ASN A 165 26.92 -9.67 3.76
CA ASN A 165 27.93 -9.15 4.69
C ASN A 165 27.39 -9.20 6.15
N TRP A 166 27.09 -10.39 6.67
CA TRP A 166 26.62 -10.58 8.05
C TRP A 166 27.81 -10.69 8.99
N LYS A 167 27.89 -9.79 9.97
CA LYS A 167 28.87 -9.88 11.06
C LYS A 167 28.34 -10.85 12.11
N ILE A 168 28.96 -12.01 12.23
CA ILE A 168 28.74 -12.94 13.34
C ILE A 168 29.27 -12.27 14.61
N ARG A 169 28.44 -12.11 15.64
CA ARG A 169 28.85 -11.61 16.93
C ARG A 169 29.47 -12.79 17.68
N ASN A 170 30.79 -12.83 17.77
CA ASN A 170 31.48 -13.81 18.61
C ASN A 170 31.27 -13.45 20.08
N GLU A 171 30.85 -14.41 20.90
CA GLU A 171 30.61 -14.27 22.35
C GLU A 171 31.87 -14.05 23.20
N ASP A 172 33.05 -14.01 22.60
CA ASP A 172 34.35 -13.93 23.34
C ASP A 172 34.82 -12.51 23.67
N GLN A 173 33.93 -11.48 23.65
CA GLN A 173 34.29 -10.13 24.07
C GLN A 173 33.38 -9.60 25.19
N ALA A 174 33.11 -10.42 26.19
CA ALA A 174 32.56 -10.00 27.47
C ALA A 174 33.53 -10.40 28.59
N SER A 175 34.57 -9.59 28.78
CA SER A 175 35.36 -9.54 30.02
C SER A 175 35.69 -8.10 30.34
#